data_63119d108aeb6a8cc130ec97a43e4e18
#
_entry.id   63119d108aeb6a8cc130ec97a43e4e18
#
_cell.length_a   1.000
_cell.length_b   1.000
_cell.length_c   1.000
_cell.angle_alpha   90.00
_cell.angle_beta   90.00
_cell.angle_gamma   90.00
#
_symmetry.space_group_name_H-M   'P 1'
#
loop_
_entity.id
_entity.type
_entity.pdbx_description
1 polymer ?
#
loop_
_entity_poly.entity_id
_entity_poly.type
_entity_poly.pdbx_seq_one_letter_code
_entity_poly.pdbx_strand_id
1 'polypeptide(L)'
;MLRHGSEVVTADSLWDAMALLSTHLREQSCRMLAVLADNGPDWVMADLVALQSGLVHLPLPNFFSPSQMTHALNQTGADTVLTDQPLRIEALGLGFARIDQWRGLTLMGRDGASMDLPKGTAKISFTSGSTGSPRGVCLSAGGLLDTAQALVSALSSLSIQRHLAVLPLSLLLENVAGVYAPLLSGAEVVLPVLNDMGWRGMSGFDPVALAEVANTTQPGSVILVPELLKAWTLFLMTSGQSAPESLKFVAVGGARCDTGLLQMARTQGLPAFEGYGLTECGSVVSLNLPDADLPGSVGHPLSHVRIHTGVEGEIRVESRAFLGYLHDSTTPRAVWPTGDLGCLDDNGFLHLSGRRKNLLITAFGRNVAPEWVEAALTAQPEIAQAVAVGEAKPWLSALLTPMPGVDAAALERAVARANADLPDYARMRSWLPVAHFTLENGFATGNGRPRREAIAAHYAAAIESLYQNKESSHVIL
;
A
#
# COMPACT_ATOMS: atom_id res chain seq x y z
N MET A 1 -12.94 13.26 15.19
CA MET A 1 -12.63 14.60 14.65
C MET A 1 -11.63 14.47 13.51
N LEU A 2 -11.72 15.37 12.51
CA LEU A 2 -10.72 15.46 11.44
C LEU A 2 -9.95 16.79 11.60
N ARG A 3 -8.64 16.75 11.34
CA ARG A 3 -7.78 17.94 11.39
C ARG A 3 -6.99 18.10 10.09
N HIS A 4 -6.97 19.31 9.55
CA HIS A 4 -6.15 19.67 8.40
C HIS A 4 -5.50 21.04 8.66
N GLY A 5 -4.19 21.04 8.92
CA GLY A 5 -3.51 22.24 9.38
C GLY A 5 -4.15 22.81 10.67
N SER A 6 -4.63 24.04 10.60
CA SER A 6 -5.38 24.71 11.70
C SER A 6 -6.89 24.41 11.69
N GLU A 7 -7.44 23.87 10.60
CA GLU A 7 -8.86 23.50 10.50
C GLU A 7 -9.14 22.25 11.33
N VAL A 8 -10.16 22.34 12.17
CA VAL A 8 -10.69 21.21 12.95
C VAL A 8 -12.15 21.02 12.59
N VAL A 9 -12.46 19.88 11.98
CA VAL A 9 -13.81 19.45 11.67
C VAL A 9 -14.35 18.65 12.85
N THR A 10 -15.31 19.23 13.57
CA THR A 10 -16.02 18.57 14.68
C THR A 10 -17.05 17.55 14.13
N ALA A 11 -17.63 16.74 15.01
CA ALA A 11 -18.67 15.81 14.60
C ALA A 11 -19.88 16.54 13.98
N ASP A 12 -20.31 17.63 14.59
CA ASP A 12 -21.47 18.39 14.10
C ASP A 12 -21.19 19.02 12.73
N SER A 13 -20.05 19.68 12.57
CA SER A 13 -19.65 20.28 11.28
C SER A 13 -19.41 19.21 10.20
N LEU A 14 -18.96 18.01 10.58
CA LEU A 14 -18.84 16.86 9.70
C LEU A 14 -20.22 16.43 9.17
N TRP A 15 -21.20 16.25 10.07
CA TRP A 15 -22.57 15.85 9.70
C TRP A 15 -23.24 16.87 8.80
N ASP A 16 -23.12 18.18 9.09
CA ASP A 16 -23.71 19.25 8.27
C ASP A 16 -23.12 19.26 6.85
N ALA A 17 -21.79 19.17 6.74
CA ALA A 17 -21.11 19.13 5.45
C ALA A 17 -21.48 17.87 4.64
N MET A 18 -21.58 16.70 5.29
CA MET A 18 -21.98 15.45 4.67
C MET A 18 -23.45 15.51 4.20
N ALA A 19 -24.36 16.09 4.98
CA ALA A 19 -25.76 16.26 4.61
C ALA A 19 -25.92 17.13 3.35
N LEU A 20 -25.14 18.22 3.25
CA LEU A 20 -25.13 19.07 2.08
C LEU A 20 -24.63 18.31 0.83
N LEU A 21 -23.50 17.61 0.94
CA LEU A 21 -22.96 16.79 -0.19
C LEU A 21 -23.97 15.71 -0.60
N SER A 22 -24.54 15.00 0.36
CA SER A 22 -25.57 13.98 0.09
C SER A 22 -26.76 14.53 -0.69
N THR A 23 -27.17 15.78 -0.40
CA THR A 23 -28.25 16.46 -1.13
C THR A 23 -27.82 16.77 -2.56
N HIS A 24 -26.65 17.36 -2.77
CA HIS A 24 -26.12 17.63 -4.13
C HIS A 24 -26.02 16.35 -4.96
N LEU A 25 -25.46 15.27 -4.41
CA LEU A 25 -25.34 13.99 -5.12
C LEU A 25 -26.69 13.37 -5.50
N ARG A 26 -27.70 13.52 -4.63
CA ARG A 26 -29.05 13.05 -4.91
C ARG A 26 -29.74 13.85 -6.01
N GLU A 27 -29.61 15.18 -5.99
CA GLU A 27 -30.14 16.07 -7.04
C GLU A 27 -29.54 15.75 -8.40
N GLN A 28 -28.30 15.34 -8.45
CA GLN A 28 -27.61 14.89 -9.66
C GLN A 28 -27.87 13.44 -10.03
N SER A 29 -28.71 12.72 -9.27
CA SER A 29 -28.97 11.29 -9.47
C SER A 29 -27.69 10.42 -9.50
N CYS A 30 -26.68 10.81 -8.71
CA CYS A 30 -25.42 10.09 -8.60
C CYS A 30 -25.63 8.65 -8.13
N ARG A 31 -25.01 7.71 -8.81
CA ARG A 31 -25.00 6.27 -8.46
C ARG A 31 -23.61 5.82 -8.03
N MET A 32 -22.59 6.40 -8.66
CA MET A 32 -21.20 6.08 -8.37
C MET A 32 -20.39 7.37 -8.27
N LEU A 33 -19.85 7.62 -7.09
CA LEU A 33 -19.01 8.75 -6.78
C LEU A 33 -17.53 8.38 -6.91
N ALA A 34 -16.86 8.87 -7.95
CA ALA A 34 -15.41 8.84 -8.02
C ALA A 34 -14.84 10.06 -7.28
N VAL A 35 -13.76 9.86 -6.52
CA VAL A 35 -13.07 10.95 -5.81
C VAL A 35 -11.62 10.99 -6.24
N LEU A 36 -11.22 12.11 -6.87
CA LEU A 36 -9.85 12.44 -7.22
C LEU A 36 -9.46 13.73 -6.51
N ALA A 37 -8.91 13.61 -5.31
CA ALA A 37 -8.47 14.74 -4.50
C ALA A 37 -7.28 14.33 -3.63
N ASP A 38 -6.54 15.31 -3.13
CA ASP A 38 -5.47 15.08 -2.16
C ASP A 38 -6.06 14.68 -0.78
N ASN A 39 -5.18 14.25 0.13
CA ASN A 39 -5.57 13.98 1.50
C ASN A 39 -6.17 15.23 2.16
N GLY A 40 -7.31 15.04 2.80
CA GLY A 40 -8.01 16.11 3.47
C GLY A 40 -9.36 15.70 4.03
N PRO A 41 -9.99 16.54 4.88
CA PRO A 41 -11.31 16.27 5.44
C PRO A 41 -12.38 16.04 4.35
N ASP A 42 -12.30 16.76 3.25
CA ASP A 42 -13.30 16.72 2.17
C ASP A 42 -13.29 15.37 1.45
N TRP A 43 -12.10 14.77 1.28
CA TRP A 43 -11.97 13.41 0.77
C TRP A 43 -12.65 12.40 1.70
N VAL A 44 -12.40 12.52 3.02
CA VAL A 44 -13.00 11.64 4.02
C VAL A 44 -14.52 11.80 4.07
N MET A 45 -15.02 13.04 4.02
CA MET A 45 -16.46 13.32 4.01
C MET A 45 -17.13 12.71 2.77
N ALA A 46 -16.52 12.82 1.59
CA ALA A 46 -17.03 12.23 0.36
C ALA A 46 -17.12 10.71 0.44
N ASP A 47 -16.11 10.06 1.00
CA ASP A 47 -16.09 8.62 1.24
C ASP A 47 -17.19 8.18 2.22
N LEU A 48 -17.33 8.87 3.34
CA LEU A 48 -18.38 8.59 4.34
C LEU A 48 -19.79 8.84 3.80
N VAL A 49 -20.00 9.89 2.99
CA VAL A 49 -21.27 10.15 2.31
C VAL A 49 -21.61 9.01 1.36
N ALA A 50 -20.68 8.55 0.56
CA ALA A 50 -20.92 7.43 -0.34
C ALA A 50 -21.33 6.16 0.43
N LEU A 51 -20.61 5.87 1.52
CA LEU A 51 -20.89 4.73 2.39
C LEU A 51 -22.28 4.82 3.03
N GLN A 52 -22.65 6.00 3.57
CA GLN A 52 -23.93 6.24 4.25
C GLN A 52 -25.12 6.26 3.29
N SER A 53 -24.94 6.83 2.09
CA SER A 53 -25.99 6.99 1.10
C SER A 53 -26.19 5.74 0.22
N GLY A 54 -25.38 4.70 0.41
CA GLY A 54 -25.42 3.49 -0.41
C GLY A 54 -24.92 3.71 -1.85
N LEU A 55 -24.16 4.77 -2.10
CA LEU A 55 -23.48 5.00 -3.36
C LEU A 55 -22.23 4.12 -3.47
N VAL A 56 -21.84 3.78 -4.69
CA VAL A 56 -20.58 3.11 -4.90
C VAL A 56 -19.47 4.15 -4.91
N HIS A 57 -18.48 4.02 -4.02
CA HIS A 57 -17.31 4.88 -3.97
C HIS A 57 -16.17 4.32 -4.84
N LEU A 58 -15.63 5.16 -5.70
CA LEU A 58 -14.47 4.89 -6.53
C LEU A 58 -13.31 5.84 -6.14
N PRO A 59 -12.43 5.47 -5.20
CA PRO A 59 -11.23 6.25 -4.91
C PRO A 59 -10.29 6.22 -6.12
N LEU A 60 -9.95 7.38 -6.66
CA LEU A 60 -8.99 7.54 -7.75
C LEU A 60 -7.65 8.00 -7.17
N PRO A 61 -6.59 7.18 -7.24
CA PRO A 61 -5.29 7.61 -6.78
C PRO A 61 -4.71 8.77 -7.62
N ASN A 62 -4.16 9.78 -6.95
CA ASN A 62 -3.51 10.92 -7.60
C ASN A 62 -2.35 10.53 -8.53
N PHE A 63 -1.75 9.36 -8.28
CA PHE A 63 -0.67 8.81 -9.08
C PHE A 63 -1.13 8.00 -10.31
N PHE A 64 -2.42 7.83 -10.54
CA PHE A 64 -2.87 7.16 -11.76
C PHE A 64 -2.50 7.98 -12.98
N SER A 65 -1.98 7.31 -14.00
CA SER A 65 -1.79 7.91 -15.31
C SER A 65 -3.16 8.25 -15.96
N PRO A 66 -3.20 9.14 -16.96
CA PRO A 66 -4.43 9.41 -17.70
C PRO A 66 -5.10 8.13 -18.24
N SER A 67 -4.32 7.17 -18.75
CA SER A 67 -4.83 5.89 -19.24
C SER A 67 -5.44 5.03 -18.13
N GLN A 68 -4.84 4.99 -16.94
CA GLN A 68 -5.36 4.26 -15.78
C GLN A 68 -6.65 4.91 -15.25
N MET A 69 -6.72 6.25 -15.19
CA MET A 69 -7.95 6.96 -14.82
C MET A 69 -9.07 6.70 -15.82
N THR A 70 -8.77 6.83 -17.13
CA THR A 70 -9.72 6.51 -18.21
C THR A 70 -10.24 5.07 -18.07
N HIS A 71 -9.32 4.13 -17.84
CA HIS A 71 -9.69 2.73 -17.61
C HIS A 71 -10.63 2.58 -16.41
N ALA A 72 -10.26 3.12 -15.24
CA ALA A 72 -11.07 3.02 -14.02
C ALA A 72 -12.46 3.64 -14.19
N LEU A 73 -12.55 4.86 -14.71
CA LEU A 73 -13.82 5.57 -14.92
C LEU A 73 -14.73 4.87 -15.94
N ASN A 74 -14.17 4.31 -17.02
CA ASN A 74 -14.96 3.60 -18.02
C ASN A 74 -15.38 2.22 -17.58
N GLN A 75 -14.46 1.46 -16.95
CA GLN A 75 -14.77 0.12 -16.45
C GLN A 75 -15.85 0.11 -15.36
N THR A 76 -15.94 1.17 -14.58
CA THR A 76 -16.94 1.30 -13.52
C THR A 76 -18.23 1.98 -13.98
N GLY A 77 -18.22 2.66 -15.11
CA GLY A 77 -19.35 3.49 -15.55
C GLY A 77 -19.63 4.68 -14.62
N ALA A 78 -18.59 5.17 -13.90
CA ALA A 78 -18.73 6.29 -12.99
C ALA A 78 -19.40 7.49 -13.67
N ASP A 79 -20.47 7.99 -13.06
CA ASP A 79 -21.28 9.10 -13.55
C ASP A 79 -20.91 10.44 -12.91
N THR A 80 -20.29 10.40 -11.74
CA THR A 80 -19.97 11.59 -10.95
C THR A 80 -18.52 11.55 -10.47
N VAL A 81 -17.79 12.66 -10.58
CA VAL A 81 -16.44 12.86 -10.06
C VAL A 81 -16.44 14.08 -9.15
N LEU A 82 -15.91 13.93 -7.93
CA LEU A 82 -15.57 15.04 -7.02
C LEU A 82 -14.06 15.21 -7.01
N THR A 83 -13.56 16.43 -7.34
CA THR A 83 -12.13 16.62 -7.57
C THR A 83 -11.62 18.04 -7.28
N ASP A 84 -10.38 18.13 -6.80
CA ASP A 84 -9.57 19.35 -6.76
C ASP A 84 -8.81 19.62 -8.08
N GLN A 85 -8.87 18.67 -9.05
CA GLN A 85 -8.15 18.70 -10.33
C GLN A 85 -9.10 18.60 -11.54
N PRO A 86 -10.09 19.51 -11.70
CA PRO A 86 -11.11 19.37 -12.73
C PRO A 86 -10.53 19.38 -14.16
N LEU A 87 -9.49 20.17 -14.42
CA LEU A 87 -8.81 20.19 -15.73
C LEU A 87 -8.22 18.84 -16.12
N ARG A 88 -7.75 18.05 -15.12
CA ARG A 88 -7.21 16.72 -15.34
C ARG A 88 -8.30 15.73 -15.76
N ILE A 89 -9.50 15.87 -15.21
CA ILE A 89 -10.67 15.05 -15.61
C ILE A 89 -11.17 15.48 -17.00
N GLU A 90 -11.26 16.78 -17.28
CA GLU A 90 -11.64 17.32 -18.60
C GLU A 90 -10.70 16.82 -19.70
N ALA A 91 -9.38 16.81 -19.43
CA ALA A 91 -8.36 16.35 -20.37
C ALA A 91 -8.47 14.86 -20.76
N LEU A 92 -9.21 14.04 -20.00
CA LEU A 92 -9.47 12.64 -20.38
C LEU A 92 -10.44 12.49 -21.54
N GLY A 93 -11.21 13.54 -21.88
CA GLY A 93 -12.17 13.52 -22.98
C GLY A 93 -13.36 12.56 -22.77
N LEU A 94 -13.72 12.25 -21.51
CA LEU A 94 -14.76 11.28 -21.18
C LEU A 94 -16.18 11.87 -21.04
N GLY A 95 -16.36 13.14 -21.39
CA GLY A 95 -17.66 13.81 -21.37
C GLY A 95 -18.07 14.35 -19.99
N PHE A 96 -17.17 14.37 -19.00
CA PHE A 96 -17.46 15.02 -17.72
C PHE A 96 -17.53 16.54 -17.88
N ALA A 97 -18.61 17.15 -17.37
CA ALA A 97 -18.81 18.59 -17.29
C ALA A 97 -18.92 19.03 -15.84
N ARG A 98 -18.47 20.24 -15.54
CA ARG A 98 -18.63 20.84 -14.19
C ARG A 98 -20.11 21.12 -13.96
N ILE A 99 -20.64 20.67 -12.86
CA ILE A 99 -22.05 20.87 -12.46
C ILE A 99 -22.24 21.67 -11.20
N ASP A 100 -21.30 21.56 -10.24
CA ASP A 100 -21.38 22.28 -8.98
C ASP A 100 -20.01 22.37 -8.27
N GLN A 101 -19.97 23.03 -7.12
CA GLN A 101 -18.83 23.07 -6.21
C GLN A 101 -19.26 22.74 -4.79
N TRP A 102 -18.41 22.00 -4.08
CA TRP A 102 -18.61 21.69 -2.68
C TRP A 102 -17.26 21.80 -1.94
N ARG A 103 -17.18 22.69 -0.94
CA ARG A 103 -16.00 22.90 -0.09
C ARG A 103 -14.67 23.03 -0.86
N GLY A 104 -14.66 23.71 -2.00
CA GLY A 104 -13.46 23.86 -2.84
C GLY A 104 -13.22 22.74 -3.83
N LEU A 105 -13.92 21.61 -3.74
CA LEU A 105 -13.90 20.56 -4.75
C LEU A 105 -14.94 20.83 -5.82
N THR A 106 -14.61 20.50 -7.07
CA THR A 106 -15.52 20.59 -8.21
C THR A 106 -16.27 19.29 -8.37
N LEU A 107 -17.60 19.35 -8.40
CA LEU A 107 -18.46 18.24 -8.77
C LEU A 107 -18.61 18.23 -10.29
N MET A 108 -18.28 17.10 -10.90
CA MET A 108 -18.36 16.90 -12.35
C MET A 108 -19.25 15.70 -12.66
N GLY A 109 -20.11 15.84 -13.68
CA GLY A 109 -21.03 14.79 -14.08
C GLY A 109 -20.93 14.45 -15.54
N ARG A 110 -21.32 13.22 -15.87
CA ARG A 110 -21.55 12.75 -17.24
C ARG A 110 -22.71 11.76 -17.28
N ASP A 111 -23.27 11.53 -18.46
CA ASP A 111 -24.18 10.39 -18.65
C ASP A 111 -23.41 9.09 -18.40
N GLY A 112 -23.69 8.45 -17.29
CA GLY A 112 -23.04 7.21 -16.87
C GLY A 112 -23.79 5.98 -17.39
N ALA A 113 -23.07 4.97 -17.87
CA ALA A 113 -23.65 3.68 -18.18
C ALA A 113 -24.01 2.94 -16.87
N SER A 114 -25.20 2.34 -16.83
CA SER A 114 -25.54 1.41 -15.74
C SER A 114 -24.65 0.17 -15.86
N MET A 115 -23.90 -0.12 -14.80
CA MET A 115 -23.03 -1.29 -14.74
C MET A 115 -23.65 -2.36 -13.83
N ASP A 116 -23.53 -3.59 -14.23
CA ASP A 116 -23.89 -4.73 -13.39
C ASP A 116 -22.76 -5.01 -12.41
N LEU A 117 -22.94 -4.60 -11.16
CA LEU A 117 -21.99 -4.78 -10.08
C LEU A 117 -22.44 -5.91 -9.14
N PRO A 118 -21.52 -6.62 -8.50
CA PRO A 118 -21.87 -7.53 -7.43
C PRO A 118 -22.76 -6.83 -6.39
N LYS A 119 -23.88 -7.47 -6.04
CA LYS A 119 -24.87 -6.89 -5.11
C LYS A 119 -24.22 -6.53 -3.77
N GLY A 120 -24.44 -5.30 -3.31
CA GLY A 120 -23.88 -4.79 -2.06
C GLY A 120 -22.49 -4.15 -2.20
N THR A 121 -22.01 -3.95 -3.44
CA THR A 121 -20.79 -3.19 -3.68
C THR A 121 -20.93 -1.76 -3.16
N ALA A 122 -20.08 -1.40 -2.20
CA ALA A 122 -19.99 -0.06 -1.63
C ALA A 122 -18.73 0.68 -2.08
N LYS A 123 -17.66 -0.06 -2.39
CA LYS A 123 -16.40 0.53 -2.84
C LYS A 123 -15.76 -0.33 -3.93
N ILE A 124 -15.15 0.32 -4.92
CA ILE A 124 -14.33 -0.37 -5.93
C ILE A 124 -12.90 0.15 -5.78
N SER A 125 -11.99 -0.72 -5.37
CA SER A 125 -10.57 -0.41 -5.25
C SER A 125 -9.79 -1.07 -6.38
N PHE A 126 -9.07 -0.27 -7.17
CA PHE A 126 -8.24 -0.80 -8.26
C PHE A 126 -6.87 -1.24 -7.74
N THR A 127 -6.52 -2.49 -8.01
CA THR A 127 -5.20 -3.04 -7.71
C THR A 127 -4.36 -3.12 -8.96
N SER A 128 -3.04 -2.96 -8.82
CA SER A 128 -2.09 -3.19 -9.91
C SER A 128 -2.07 -4.67 -10.28
N GLY A 129 -2.96 -5.10 -11.18
CA GLY A 129 -3.00 -6.46 -11.67
C GLY A 129 -1.66 -6.91 -12.29
N SER A 130 -1.35 -8.20 -12.20
CA SER A 130 -0.14 -8.80 -12.81
C SER A 130 -0.11 -8.70 -14.33
N THR A 131 -1.24 -8.40 -14.96
CA THR A 131 -1.41 -8.27 -16.43
C THR A 131 -1.19 -6.86 -16.96
N GLY A 132 -0.77 -5.91 -16.13
CA GLY A 132 -0.49 -4.52 -16.53
C GLY A 132 -1.69 -3.57 -16.49
N SER A 133 -2.93 -4.06 -16.57
CA SER A 133 -4.13 -3.26 -16.37
C SER A 133 -4.67 -3.42 -14.95
N PRO A 134 -5.02 -2.32 -14.26
CA PRO A 134 -5.59 -2.41 -12.92
C PRO A 134 -6.91 -3.21 -12.91
N ARG A 135 -7.09 -4.09 -11.90
CA ARG A 135 -8.35 -4.82 -11.68
C ARG A 135 -9.17 -4.13 -10.60
N GLY A 136 -10.45 -3.90 -10.87
CA GLY A 136 -11.39 -3.37 -9.89
C GLY A 136 -11.85 -4.47 -8.92
N VAL A 137 -11.59 -4.28 -7.64
CA VAL A 137 -12.03 -5.17 -6.54
C VAL A 137 -13.29 -4.56 -5.94
N CYS A 138 -14.41 -5.28 -6.03
CA CYS A 138 -15.69 -4.85 -5.45
C CYS A 138 -15.77 -5.26 -3.98
N LEU A 139 -16.01 -4.30 -3.10
CA LEU A 139 -15.96 -4.45 -1.65
C LEU A 139 -17.27 -4.07 -1.00
N SER A 140 -17.68 -4.84 0.03
CA SER A 140 -18.86 -4.56 0.83
C SER A 140 -18.57 -3.55 1.95
N ALA A 141 -19.53 -2.68 2.27
CA ALA A 141 -19.47 -1.80 3.43
C ALA A 141 -19.24 -2.56 4.74
N GLY A 142 -20.02 -3.63 4.94
CA GLY A 142 -19.93 -4.44 6.15
C GLY A 142 -18.54 -5.05 6.35
N GLY A 143 -17.92 -5.61 5.30
CA GLY A 143 -16.58 -6.18 5.41
C GLY A 143 -15.48 -5.15 5.70
N LEU A 144 -15.59 -3.94 5.15
CA LEU A 144 -14.67 -2.84 5.46
C LEU A 144 -14.80 -2.38 6.92
N LEU A 145 -16.03 -2.27 7.42
CA LEU A 145 -16.31 -1.90 8.81
C LEU A 145 -15.90 -3.02 9.79
N ASP A 146 -16.05 -4.31 9.41
CA ASP A 146 -15.55 -5.44 10.21
C ASP A 146 -14.03 -5.33 10.41
N THR A 147 -13.29 -5.02 9.35
CA THR A 147 -11.82 -4.81 9.44
C THR A 147 -11.50 -3.64 10.38
N ALA A 148 -12.18 -2.51 10.20
CA ALA A 148 -11.96 -1.33 11.05
C ALA A 148 -12.27 -1.64 12.53
N GLN A 149 -13.38 -2.32 12.82
CA GLN A 149 -13.76 -2.71 14.18
C GLN A 149 -12.78 -3.72 14.81
N ALA A 150 -12.25 -4.65 14.01
CA ALA A 150 -11.23 -5.58 14.47
C ALA A 150 -9.93 -4.86 14.86
N LEU A 151 -9.54 -3.84 14.08
CA LEU A 151 -8.38 -2.97 14.40
C LEU A 151 -8.63 -2.16 15.67
N VAL A 152 -9.82 -1.57 15.85
CA VAL A 152 -10.19 -0.87 17.09
C VAL A 152 -10.03 -1.80 18.30
N SER A 153 -10.51 -3.03 18.18
CA SER A 153 -10.40 -4.03 19.28
C SER A 153 -8.95 -4.41 19.55
N ALA A 154 -8.16 -4.66 18.50
CA ALA A 154 -6.77 -5.07 18.62
C ALA A 154 -5.86 -3.96 19.22
N LEU A 155 -6.15 -2.70 18.91
CA LEU A 155 -5.33 -1.55 19.36
C LEU A 155 -5.90 -0.86 20.61
N SER A 156 -6.97 -1.39 21.21
CA SER A 156 -7.70 -0.74 22.31
C SER A 156 -6.83 -0.46 23.53
N SER A 157 -5.89 -1.36 23.87
CA SER A 157 -4.96 -1.21 25.00
C SER A 157 -4.03 -0.01 24.86
N LEU A 158 -3.74 0.41 23.61
CA LEU A 158 -2.82 1.51 23.34
C LEU A 158 -3.45 2.90 23.55
N SER A 159 -4.78 2.98 23.65
CA SER A 159 -5.49 4.25 23.86
C SER A 159 -4.99 5.34 22.90
N ILE A 160 -4.98 5.05 21.59
CA ILE A 160 -4.54 5.98 20.55
C ILE A 160 -5.55 7.10 20.42
N GLN A 161 -5.14 8.34 20.68
CA GLN A 161 -5.99 9.53 20.63
C GLN A 161 -5.92 10.26 19.29
N ARG A 162 -4.83 10.01 18.52
CA ARG A 162 -4.57 10.71 17.26
C ARG A 162 -3.86 9.81 16.29
N HIS A 163 -4.37 9.73 15.07
CA HIS A 163 -3.73 9.09 13.93
C HIS A 163 -3.28 10.15 12.92
N LEU A 164 -2.06 10.00 12.37
CA LEU A 164 -1.55 10.85 11.29
C LEU A 164 -1.58 10.04 9.99
N ALA A 165 -2.38 10.50 9.02
CA ALA A 165 -2.46 9.90 7.70
C ALA A 165 -1.21 10.26 6.87
N VAL A 166 -0.38 9.27 6.59
CA VAL A 166 0.87 9.42 5.83
C VAL A 166 0.71 8.96 4.39
N LEU A 167 -0.08 7.93 4.16
CA LEU A 167 -0.32 7.38 2.83
C LEU A 167 -1.49 8.09 2.14
N PRO A 168 -1.59 8.02 0.80
CA PRO A 168 -2.77 8.48 0.09
C PRO A 168 -4.05 7.82 0.59
N LEU A 169 -5.09 8.60 0.88
CA LEU A 169 -6.40 8.10 1.33
C LEU A 169 -7.10 7.21 0.29
N SER A 170 -6.73 7.33 -0.97
CA SER A 170 -7.19 6.46 -2.04
C SER A 170 -6.66 5.02 -1.94
N LEU A 171 -5.62 4.78 -1.11
CA LEU A 171 -5.15 3.44 -0.77
C LEU A 171 -6.01 2.85 0.34
N LEU A 172 -6.54 1.66 0.10
CA LEU A 172 -7.46 1.01 1.04
C LEU A 172 -6.87 0.83 2.44
N LEU A 173 -5.55 0.66 2.55
CA LEU A 173 -4.86 0.52 3.84
C LEU A 173 -5.03 1.78 4.69
N GLU A 174 -4.71 2.95 4.16
CA GLU A 174 -4.88 4.22 4.89
C GLU A 174 -6.36 4.52 5.13
N ASN A 175 -7.21 4.27 4.14
CA ASN A 175 -8.64 4.54 4.27
C ASN A 175 -9.30 3.73 5.39
N VAL A 176 -9.05 2.42 5.48
CA VAL A 176 -9.69 1.56 6.49
C VAL A 176 -8.97 1.66 7.84
N ALA A 177 -7.65 1.50 7.86
CA ALA A 177 -6.90 1.45 9.10
C ALA A 177 -6.52 2.84 9.65
N GLY A 178 -6.35 3.85 8.78
CA GLY A 178 -5.98 5.21 9.17
C GLY A 178 -7.16 6.19 9.27
N VAL A 179 -8.34 5.85 8.71
CA VAL A 179 -9.53 6.70 8.82
C VAL A 179 -10.66 6.00 9.55
N TYR A 180 -11.16 4.86 9.05
CA TYR A 180 -12.33 4.22 9.65
C TYR A 180 -12.06 3.74 11.08
N ALA A 181 -10.97 3.05 11.32
CA ALA A 181 -10.65 2.53 12.65
C ALA A 181 -10.44 3.67 13.68
N PRO A 182 -9.62 4.72 13.42
CA PRO A 182 -9.51 5.85 14.33
C PRO A 182 -10.83 6.58 14.59
N LEU A 183 -11.66 6.82 13.57
CA LEU A 183 -12.96 7.46 13.76
C LEU A 183 -13.89 6.60 14.62
N LEU A 184 -13.93 5.30 14.41
CA LEU A 184 -14.74 4.37 15.23
C LEU A 184 -14.25 4.29 16.68
N SER A 185 -12.95 4.47 16.92
CA SER A 185 -12.39 4.54 18.29
C SER A 185 -12.57 5.91 18.96
N GLY A 186 -13.08 6.91 18.24
CA GLY A 186 -13.18 8.29 18.71
C GLY A 186 -11.89 9.11 18.63
N ALA A 187 -10.85 8.60 18.01
CA ALA A 187 -9.59 9.29 17.83
C ALA A 187 -9.70 10.42 16.77
N GLU A 188 -8.80 11.40 16.89
CA GLU A 188 -8.59 12.44 15.89
C GLU A 188 -7.80 11.88 14.70
N VAL A 189 -8.21 12.20 13.47
CA VAL A 189 -7.46 11.89 12.25
C VAL A 189 -6.85 13.18 11.71
N VAL A 190 -5.53 13.25 11.66
CA VAL A 190 -4.78 14.35 11.07
C VAL A 190 -4.51 14.03 9.61
N LEU A 191 -4.92 14.95 8.74
CA LEU A 191 -5.01 14.76 7.28
C LEU A 191 -4.21 15.86 6.54
N PRO A 192 -2.88 15.88 6.62
CA PRO A 192 -2.09 16.83 5.83
C PRO A 192 -2.15 16.46 4.34
N VAL A 193 -1.95 17.45 3.46
CA VAL A 193 -1.74 17.16 2.03
C VAL A 193 -0.46 16.34 1.84
N LEU A 194 -0.45 15.49 0.82
CA LEU A 194 0.68 14.57 0.60
C LEU A 194 2.02 15.30 0.42
N ASN A 195 2.02 16.46 -0.22
CA ASN A 195 3.24 17.26 -0.37
C ASN A 195 3.84 17.72 0.97
N ASP A 196 3.00 18.08 1.94
CA ASP A 196 3.45 18.49 3.28
C ASP A 196 3.98 17.30 4.09
N MET A 197 3.50 16.08 3.75
CA MET A 197 4.02 14.83 4.30
C MET A 197 5.36 14.38 3.68
N GLY A 198 5.88 15.13 2.73
CA GLY A 198 7.15 14.83 2.08
C GLY A 198 7.04 14.07 0.76
N TRP A 199 5.83 13.77 0.27
CA TRP A 199 5.67 13.15 -1.04
C TRP A 199 6.05 14.13 -2.15
N ARG A 200 6.99 13.72 -3.01
CA ARG A 200 7.47 14.47 -4.20
C ARG A 200 7.12 13.68 -5.45
N GLY A 201 5.81 13.57 -5.74
CA GLY A 201 5.30 12.64 -6.75
C GLY A 201 5.45 11.18 -6.31
N MET A 202 5.61 10.27 -7.26
CA MET A 202 5.66 8.82 -6.97
C MET A 202 7.07 8.28 -6.70
N SER A 203 8.10 9.03 -6.99
CA SER A 203 9.49 8.58 -6.95
C SER A 203 10.34 9.26 -5.87
N GLY A 204 9.76 10.21 -5.17
CA GLY A 204 10.49 10.98 -4.15
C GLY A 204 9.73 11.06 -2.83
N PHE A 205 10.49 10.98 -1.74
CA PHE A 205 9.98 11.18 -0.40
C PHE A 205 10.99 11.94 0.45
N ASP A 206 10.51 12.97 1.15
CA ASP A 206 11.31 13.79 2.04
C ASP A 206 10.99 13.41 3.51
N PRO A 207 11.86 12.64 4.18
CA PRO A 207 11.62 12.22 5.55
C PRO A 207 11.71 13.37 6.57
N VAL A 208 12.31 14.51 6.19
CA VAL A 208 12.35 15.72 7.04
C VAL A 208 10.94 16.24 7.24
N ALA A 209 10.17 16.40 6.17
CA ALA A 209 8.80 16.86 6.22
C ALA A 209 7.90 15.94 7.07
N LEU A 210 8.02 14.61 6.89
CA LEU A 210 7.32 13.64 7.76
C LEU A 210 7.67 13.86 9.23
N ALA A 211 8.96 14.00 9.57
CA ALA A 211 9.40 14.17 10.94
C ALA A 211 8.88 15.48 11.54
N GLU A 212 8.89 16.59 10.79
CA GLU A 212 8.37 17.88 11.22
C GLU A 212 6.86 17.83 11.50
N VAL A 213 6.08 17.24 10.59
CA VAL A 213 4.63 17.07 10.79
C VAL A 213 4.35 16.15 11.96
N ALA A 214 5.06 15.02 12.10
CA ALA A 214 4.90 14.12 13.23
C ALA A 214 5.25 14.80 14.57
N ASN A 215 6.34 15.57 14.63
CA ASN A 215 6.72 16.32 15.81
C ASN A 215 5.72 17.45 16.16
N THR A 216 5.12 18.08 15.16
CA THR A 216 4.12 19.13 15.38
C THR A 216 2.78 18.58 15.83
N THR A 217 2.34 17.47 15.22
CA THR A 217 1.00 16.91 15.45
C THR A 217 0.96 15.91 16.60
N GLN A 218 2.12 15.38 17.03
CA GLN A 218 2.25 14.43 18.14
C GLN A 218 1.25 13.25 17.99
N PRO A 219 1.32 12.45 16.90
CA PRO A 219 0.40 11.35 16.69
C PRO A 219 0.68 10.18 17.63
N GLY A 220 -0.36 9.43 17.98
CA GLY A 220 -0.24 8.15 18.67
C GLY A 220 0.01 6.98 17.70
N SER A 221 -0.38 7.14 16.44
CA SER A 221 -0.16 6.11 15.41
C SER A 221 0.04 6.69 14.01
N VAL A 222 0.77 5.93 13.19
CA VAL A 222 0.97 6.17 11.75
C VAL A 222 0.98 4.83 11.02
N ILE A 223 0.73 4.86 9.70
CA ILE A 223 0.87 3.70 8.81
C ILE A 223 1.96 4.00 7.79
N LEU A 224 2.92 3.10 7.64
CA LEU A 224 4.03 3.25 6.71
C LEU A 224 4.16 2.00 5.82
N VAL A 225 4.73 2.20 4.64
CA VAL A 225 5.33 1.10 3.87
C VAL A 225 6.81 0.97 4.25
N PRO A 226 7.48 -0.18 4.01
CA PRO A 226 8.86 -0.38 4.42
C PRO A 226 9.83 0.70 3.92
N GLU A 227 9.61 1.24 2.73
CA GLU A 227 10.42 2.31 2.15
C GLU A 227 10.34 3.61 2.96
N LEU A 228 9.15 3.98 3.43
CA LEU A 228 8.95 5.17 4.27
C LEU A 228 9.51 4.96 5.68
N LEU A 229 9.33 3.76 6.24
CA LEU A 229 9.94 3.39 7.52
C LEU A 229 11.46 3.53 7.43
N LYS A 230 12.07 2.99 6.38
CA LYS A 230 13.53 3.09 6.15
C LYS A 230 13.96 4.55 6.04
N ALA A 231 13.27 5.35 5.21
CA ALA A 231 13.62 6.76 5.00
C ALA A 231 13.58 7.54 6.32
N TRP A 232 12.52 7.36 7.12
CA TRP A 232 12.40 8.03 8.42
C TRP A 232 13.43 7.53 9.42
N THR A 233 13.66 6.22 9.49
CA THR A 233 14.69 5.63 10.37
C THR A 233 16.08 6.18 10.07
N LEU A 234 16.49 6.20 8.79
CA LEU A 234 17.79 6.73 8.39
C LEU A 234 17.91 8.23 8.68
N PHE A 235 16.84 8.99 8.48
CA PHE A 235 16.83 10.40 8.85
C PHE A 235 17.05 10.60 10.35
N LEU A 236 16.34 9.88 11.23
CA LEU A 236 16.53 9.97 12.67
C LEU A 236 17.97 9.60 13.08
N MET A 237 18.54 8.54 12.49
CA MET A 237 19.93 8.15 12.75
C MET A 237 20.96 9.22 12.37
N THR A 238 20.73 9.92 11.27
CA THR A 238 21.72 10.88 10.73
C THR A 238 21.54 12.30 11.25
N SER A 239 20.30 12.70 11.60
CA SER A 239 19.99 14.03 12.11
C SER A 239 20.18 14.18 13.62
N GLY A 240 20.25 13.07 14.36
CA GLY A 240 20.21 13.06 15.82
C GLY A 240 18.87 13.48 16.44
N GLN A 241 17.81 13.58 15.63
CA GLN A 241 16.45 13.83 16.10
C GLN A 241 15.85 12.53 16.67
N SER A 242 14.89 12.68 17.57
CA SER A 242 14.12 11.56 18.13
C SER A 242 12.75 11.46 17.48
N ALA A 243 12.20 10.26 17.44
CA ALA A 243 10.78 10.07 17.12
C ALA A 243 9.90 10.76 18.18
N PRO A 244 8.67 11.21 17.82
CA PRO A 244 7.73 11.79 18.78
C PRO A 244 7.42 10.81 19.93
N GLU A 245 7.54 11.25 21.18
CA GLU A 245 7.24 10.43 22.38
C GLU A 245 5.77 9.97 22.42
N SER A 246 4.89 10.67 21.73
CA SER A 246 3.47 10.33 21.62
C SER A 246 3.21 9.06 20.80
N LEU A 247 4.16 8.65 19.93
CA LEU A 247 4.01 7.47 19.07
C LEU A 247 3.97 6.19 19.91
N LYS A 248 2.86 5.49 19.81
CA LYS A 248 2.61 4.19 20.45
C LYS A 248 2.60 3.05 19.44
N PHE A 249 2.32 3.35 18.18
CA PHE A 249 2.14 2.35 17.15
C PHE A 249 2.49 2.86 15.75
N VAL A 250 3.43 2.21 15.09
CA VAL A 250 3.78 2.41 13.68
C VAL A 250 3.45 1.12 12.94
N ALA A 251 2.31 1.08 12.26
CA ALA A 251 1.95 -0.07 11.44
C ALA A 251 2.81 -0.08 10.17
N VAL A 252 3.42 -1.23 9.86
CA VAL A 252 4.22 -1.41 8.64
C VAL A 252 3.57 -2.48 7.77
N GLY A 253 3.17 -2.10 6.55
CA GLY A 253 2.45 -3.01 5.66
C GLY A 253 2.61 -2.68 4.19
N GLY A 254 1.85 -3.39 3.35
CA GLY A 254 1.87 -3.19 1.91
C GLY A 254 2.98 -3.95 1.16
N ALA A 255 4.11 -4.24 1.80
CA ALA A 255 5.18 -5.08 1.30
C ALA A 255 5.84 -5.82 2.48
N ARG A 256 6.69 -6.82 2.17
CA ARG A 256 7.48 -7.51 3.20
C ARG A 256 8.48 -6.54 3.83
N CYS A 257 8.52 -6.52 5.15
CA CYS A 257 9.51 -5.74 5.90
C CYS A 257 10.65 -6.66 6.37
N ASP A 258 11.89 -6.19 6.25
CA ASP A 258 13.04 -6.89 6.80
C ASP A 258 13.08 -6.74 8.32
N THR A 259 13.43 -7.81 9.04
CA THR A 259 13.48 -7.81 10.51
C THR A 259 14.57 -6.89 11.06
N GLY A 260 15.69 -6.74 10.33
CA GLY A 260 16.77 -5.82 10.71
C GLY A 260 16.31 -4.35 10.58
N LEU A 261 15.52 -4.02 9.55
CA LEU A 261 14.92 -2.69 9.43
C LEU A 261 13.94 -2.39 10.57
N LEU A 262 13.08 -3.34 10.93
CA LEU A 262 12.17 -3.18 12.08
C LEU A 262 12.94 -2.93 13.36
N GLN A 263 14.00 -3.71 13.62
CA GLN A 263 14.85 -3.55 14.80
C GLN A 263 15.58 -2.20 14.80
N MET A 264 16.10 -1.79 13.66
CA MET A 264 16.76 -0.48 13.51
C MET A 264 15.77 0.67 13.80
N ALA A 265 14.55 0.61 13.26
CA ALA A 265 13.51 1.60 13.49
C ALA A 265 13.14 1.69 14.99
N ARG A 266 12.98 0.54 15.65
CA ARG A 266 12.71 0.48 17.10
C ARG A 266 13.84 1.07 17.94
N THR A 267 15.09 0.86 17.54
CA THR A 267 16.26 1.48 18.21
C THR A 267 16.23 3.01 18.08
N GLN A 268 15.61 3.55 17.03
CA GLN A 268 15.41 5.00 16.84
C GLN A 268 14.12 5.53 17.50
N GLY A 269 13.43 4.72 18.29
CA GLY A 269 12.22 5.11 19.01
C GLY A 269 10.92 5.02 18.16
N LEU A 270 10.97 4.39 16.99
CA LEU A 270 9.78 4.11 16.19
C LEU A 270 9.19 2.74 16.60
N PRO A 271 8.03 2.67 17.28
CA PRO A 271 7.39 1.42 17.67
C PRO A 271 6.75 0.72 16.45
N ALA A 272 7.60 0.11 15.60
CA ALA A 272 7.21 -0.45 14.32
C ALA A 272 6.76 -1.91 14.45
N PHE A 273 5.58 -2.22 13.89
CA PHE A 273 4.95 -3.55 13.90
C PHE A 273 4.49 -3.92 12.50
N GLU A 274 4.93 -5.09 12.02
CA GLU A 274 4.57 -5.58 10.69
C GLU A 274 3.16 -6.17 10.69
N GLY A 275 2.39 -5.86 9.64
CA GLY A 275 1.09 -6.43 9.37
C GLY A 275 0.96 -6.91 7.92
N TYR A 276 -0.04 -7.73 7.67
CA TYR A 276 -0.35 -8.28 6.35
C TYR A 276 -1.80 -8.04 5.99
N GLY A 277 -2.02 -7.82 4.71
CA GLY A 277 -3.35 -7.67 4.16
C GLY A 277 -3.36 -7.58 2.65
N LEU A 278 -4.55 -7.65 2.10
CA LEU A 278 -4.81 -7.52 0.67
C LEU A 278 -6.18 -6.89 0.46
N THR A 279 -6.35 -6.26 -0.70
CA THR A 279 -7.57 -5.55 -1.05
C THR A 279 -8.80 -6.45 -0.99
N GLU A 280 -8.68 -7.68 -1.47
CA GLU A 280 -9.74 -8.67 -1.49
C GLU A 280 -10.23 -9.07 -0.09
N CYS A 281 -9.43 -8.89 0.94
CA CYS A 281 -9.82 -9.18 2.32
C CYS A 281 -10.24 -7.93 3.11
N GLY A 282 -10.43 -6.78 2.44
CA GLY A 282 -10.86 -5.54 3.08
C GLY A 282 -9.74 -4.79 3.80
N SER A 283 -8.51 -4.94 3.38
CA SER A 283 -7.28 -4.31 3.84
C SER A 283 -6.44 -5.19 4.78
N VAL A 284 -6.56 -5.08 6.09
CA VAL A 284 -5.69 -5.75 7.07
C VAL A 284 -6.26 -7.12 7.45
N VAL A 285 -5.41 -8.15 7.41
CA VAL A 285 -5.74 -9.54 7.77
C VAL A 285 -5.09 -9.95 9.08
N SER A 286 -3.81 -9.60 9.27
CA SER A 286 -3.06 -9.91 10.49
C SER A 286 -2.13 -8.76 10.87
N LEU A 287 -1.75 -8.72 12.15
CA LEU A 287 -0.98 -7.62 12.71
C LEU A 287 -0.17 -8.08 13.92
N ASN A 288 1.11 -7.70 13.98
CA ASN A 288 1.90 -7.74 15.20
C ASN A 288 1.48 -6.60 16.15
N LEU A 289 1.45 -6.85 17.43
CA LEU A 289 1.03 -5.91 18.47
C LEU A 289 2.11 -5.86 19.58
N PRO A 290 2.21 -4.78 20.36
CA PRO A 290 3.23 -4.66 21.40
C PRO A 290 3.26 -5.81 22.41
N ASP A 291 2.11 -6.40 22.73
CA ASP A 291 1.93 -7.53 23.65
C ASP A 291 1.94 -8.91 22.96
N ALA A 292 1.97 -8.93 21.61
CA ALA A 292 1.99 -10.13 20.79
C ALA A 292 2.79 -9.88 19.50
N ASP A 293 4.12 -9.74 19.66
CA ASP A 293 5.04 -9.40 18.58
C ASP A 293 6.04 -10.52 18.32
N LEU A 294 6.14 -10.94 17.08
CA LEU A 294 7.13 -11.90 16.62
C LEU A 294 7.76 -11.38 15.30
N PRO A 295 8.92 -10.71 15.35
CA PRO A 295 9.61 -10.25 14.16
C PRO A 295 9.88 -11.39 13.16
N GLY A 296 9.55 -11.17 11.87
CA GLY A 296 9.59 -12.20 10.83
C GLY A 296 8.27 -12.92 10.62
N SER A 297 7.29 -12.75 11.52
CA SER A 297 5.88 -13.04 11.27
C SER A 297 5.14 -11.76 10.85
N VAL A 298 3.95 -11.90 10.30
CA VAL A 298 3.04 -10.79 10.04
C VAL A 298 1.93 -10.67 11.08
N GLY A 299 2.19 -11.21 12.27
CA GLY A 299 1.34 -11.14 13.45
C GLY A 299 0.18 -12.13 13.47
N HIS A 300 -0.71 -11.93 14.42
CA HIS A 300 -1.91 -12.73 14.58
C HIS A 300 -3.02 -12.30 13.62
N PRO A 301 -3.84 -13.24 13.11
CA PRO A 301 -5.06 -12.93 12.39
C PRO A 301 -6.00 -12.05 13.24
N LEU A 302 -6.56 -11.01 12.62
CA LEU A 302 -7.56 -10.16 13.26
C LEU A 302 -8.90 -10.90 13.41
N SER A 303 -9.74 -10.49 14.36
CA SER A 303 -10.96 -11.19 14.75
C SER A 303 -12.03 -11.33 13.67
N HIS A 304 -11.98 -10.49 12.62
CA HIS A 304 -12.95 -10.49 11.51
C HIS A 304 -12.63 -11.50 10.40
N VAL A 305 -11.48 -12.17 10.45
CA VAL A 305 -11.04 -13.14 9.45
C VAL A 305 -10.74 -14.50 10.07
N ARG A 306 -10.81 -15.54 9.23
CA ARG A 306 -10.25 -16.86 9.54
C ARG A 306 -9.24 -17.24 8.47
N ILE A 307 -8.11 -17.79 8.91
CA ILE A 307 -7.04 -18.24 8.03
C ILE A 307 -7.09 -19.76 7.91
N HIS A 308 -6.99 -20.22 6.68
CA HIS A 308 -6.85 -21.63 6.34
C HIS A 308 -5.58 -21.84 5.52
N THR A 309 -4.85 -22.89 5.78
CA THR A 309 -3.72 -23.31 4.94
C THR A 309 -4.22 -24.32 3.91
N GLY A 310 -4.10 -23.97 2.63
CA GLY A 310 -4.49 -24.82 1.52
C GLY A 310 -3.38 -25.81 1.11
N VAL A 311 -3.61 -26.48 -0.02
CA VAL A 311 -2.60 -27.36 -0.64
C VAL A 311 -1.34 -26.53 -0.96
N GLU A 312 -0.17 -27.10 -0.77
CA GLU A 312 1.14 -26.47 -0.99
C GLU A 312 1.41 -25.24 -0.12
N GLY A 313 0.70 -25.09 1.01
CA GLY A 313 0.92 -23.96 1.92
C GLY A 313 0.31 -22.63 1.48
N GLU A 314 -0.65 -22.64 0.53
CA GLU A 314 -1.34 -21.43 0.15
C GLU A 314 -2.21 -20.89 1.30
N ILE A 315 -2.02 -19.63 1.65
CA ILE A 315 -2.87 -18.94 2.62
C ILE A 315 -4.21 -18.62 1.97
N ARG A 316 -5.27 -19.02 2.65
CA ARG A 316 -6.65 -18.73 2.28
C ARG A 316 -7.33 -17.97 3.39
N VAL A 317 -8.07 -16.94 3.05
CA VAL A 317 -8.72 -16.06 4.02
C VAL A 317 -10.23 -16.11 3.83
N GLU A 318 -10.94 -16.38 4.92
CA GLU A 318 -12.39 -16.21 5.00
C GLU A 318 -12.66 -14.80 5.52
N SER A 319 -13.32 -13.97 4.70
CA SER A 319 -13.75 -12.61 5.05
C SER A 319 -15.03 -12.25 4.30
N ARG A 320 -15.74 -11.21 4.77
CA ARG A 320 -16.98 -10.73 4.14
C ARG A 320 -16.76 -9.52 3.23
N ALA A 321 -15.50 -9.09 3.03
CA ALA A 321 -15.21 -7.86 2.31
C ALA A 321 -15.36 -8.03 0.80
N PHE A 322 -14.85 -9.11 0.23
CA PHE A 322 -14.79 -9.34 -1.21
C PHE A 322 -16.13 -9.80 -1.79
N LEU A 323 -16.63 -9.04 -2.76
CA LEU A 323 -17.84 -9.35 -3.50
C LEU A 323 -17.60 -9.86 -4.92
N GLY A 324 -16.37 -9.79 -5.40
CA GLY A 324 -15.98 -10.17 -6.74
C GLY A 324 -15.08 -9.11 -7.40
N TYR A 325 -14.56 -9.46 -8.55
CA TYR A 325 -13.90 -8.47 -9.41
C TYR A 325 -14.91 -7.86 -10.36
N LEU A 326 -14.62 -6.63 -10.73
CA LEU A 326 -15.39 -5.93 -11.77
C LEU A 326 -15.39 -6.75 -13.07
N HIS A 327 -16.56 -6.94 -13.68
CA HIS A 327 -16.77 -7.74 -14.89
C HIS A 327 -16.43 -9.25 -14.77
N ASP A 328 -16.27 -9.77 -13.57
CA ASP A 328 -16.06 -11.20 -13.37
C ASP A 328 -17.41 -11.83 -12.90
N SER A 329 -17.94 -12.73 -13.70
CA SER A 329 -19.20 -13.43 -13.39
C SER A 329 -19.02 -14.58 -12.39
N THR A 330 -17.79 -14.84 -11.93
CA THR A 330 -17.54 -15.90 -10.95
C THR A 330 -18.06 -15.50 -9.59
N THR A 331 -18.89 -16.36 -9.00
CA THR A 331 -19.40 -16.16 -7.63
C THR A 331 -18.22 -16.11 -6.64
N PRO A 332 -18.13 -15.09 -5.80
CA PRO A 332 -17.09 -15.01 -4.79
C PRO A 332 -17.12 -16.23 -3.88
N ARG A 333 -15.97 -16.79 -3.59
CA ARG A 333 -15.84 -17.87 -2.61
C ARG A 333 -15.81 -17.28 -1.21
N ALA A 334 -16.49 -17.91 -0.26
CA ALA A 334 -16.41 -17.50 1.15
C ALA A 334 -14.96 -17.51 1.67
N VAL A 335 -14.16 -18.45 1.17
CA VAL A 335 -12.72 -18.57 1.48
C VAL A 335 -11.91 -18.20 0.25
N TRP A 336 -11.21 -17.07 0.33
CA TRP A 336 -10.45 -16.51 -0.79
C TRP A 336 -9.00 -17.02 -0.81
N PRO A 337 -8.52 -17.61 -1.94
CA PRO A 337 -7.11 -17.97 -2.10
C PRO A 337 -6.29 -16.71 -2.38
N THR A 338 -5.36 -16.38 -1.48
CA THR A 338 -4.59 -15.14 -1.58
C THR A 338 -3.49 -15.17 -2.65
N GLY A 339 -3.06 -16.36 -3.02
CA GLY A 339 -1.86 -16.60 -3.82
C GLY A 339 -0.57 -16.40 -3.04
N ASP A 340 -0.64 -16.06 -1.75
CA ASP A 340 0.50 -16.01 -0.85
C ASP A 340 0.70 -17.38 -0.18
N LEU A 341 1.95 -17.76 0.03
CA LEU A 341 2.35 -19.00 0.70
C LEU A 341 2.77 -18.71 2.13
N GLY A 342 2.46 -19.63 3.05
CA GLY A 342 2.81 -19.45 4.46
C GLY A 342 2.18 -20.50 5.35
N CYS A 343 2.27 -20.26 6.65
CA CYS A 343 1.66 -21.11 7.69
C CYS A 343 1.35 -20.30 8.95
N LEU A 344 0.43 -20.82 9.75
CA LEU A 344 0.29 -20.41 11.15
C LEU A 344 1.22 -21.31 12.00
N ASP A 345 1.96 -20.72 12.92
CA ASP A 345 2.72 -21.48 13.91
C ASP A 345 1.83 -21.95 15.08
N ASP A 346 2.42 -22.72 16.01
CA ASP A 346 1.70 -23.26 17.18
C ASP A 346 1.18 -22.17 18.13
N ASN A 347 1.75 -20.96 18.07
CA ASN A 347 1.32 -19.80 18.85
C ASN A 347 0.28 -18.93 18.09
N GLY A 348 -0.06 -19.30 16.83
CA GLY A 348 -1.04 -18.60 16.01
C GLY A 348 -0.48 -17.39 15.23
N PHE A 349 0.83 -17.18 15.18
CA PHE A 349 1.43 -16.19 14.31
C PHE A 349 1.44 -16.64 12.85
N LEU A 350 1.09 -15.73 11.95
CA LEU A 350 1.12 -15.97 10.52
C LEU A 350 2.52 -15.67 9.95
N HIS A 351 3.12 -16.69 9.33
CA HIS A 351 4.38 -16.56 8.62
C HIS A 351 4.14 -16.65 7.12
N LEU A 352 4.63 -15.66 6.37
CA LEU A 352 4.57 -15.65 4.91
C LEU A 352 5.92 -16.06 4.34
N SER A 353 5.91 -17.01 3.40
CA SER A 353 7.11 -17.48 2.71
C SER A 353 7.29 -16.90 1.31
N GLY A 354 6.25 -16.29 0.72
CA GLY A 354 6.30 -15.61 -0.57
C GLY A 354 5.01 -15.69 -1.37
N ARG A 355 5.04 -15.21 -2.63
CA ARG A 355 3.92 -15.35 -3.57
C ARG A 355 4.14 -16.54 -4.50
N ARG A 356 3.13 -17.40 -4.64
CA ARG A 356 3.19 -18.61 -5.47
C ARG A 356 3.70 -18.31 -6.88
N LYS A 357 3.15 -17.31 -7.56
CA LYS A 357 3.50 -16.96 -8.93
C LYS A 357 4.81 -16.20 -9.10
N ASN A 358 5.42 -15.74 -8.01
CA ASN A 358 6.68 -14.99 -8.05
C ASN A 358 7.86 -15.86 -7.64
N LEU A 359 7.62 -17.08 -7.13
CA LEU A 359 8.70 -17.98 -6.72
C LEU A 359 9.70 -18.17 -7.86
N LEU A 360 10.97 -17.98 -7.56
CA LEU A 360 12.08 -18.33 -8.45
C LEU A 360 12.48 -19.78 -8.16
N ILE A 361 12.42 -20.64 -9.16
CA ILE A 361 12.87 -22.02 -9.06
C ILE A 361 14.27 -22.08 -9.67
N THR A 362 15.28 -22.24 -8.82
CA THR A 362 16.67 -22.36 -9.30
C THR A 362 16.89 -23.66 -10.08
N ALA A 363 17.98 -23.74 -10.84
CA ALA A 363 18.37 -24.96 -11.58
C ALA A 363 18.54 -26.19 -10.66
N PHE A 364 18.73 -25.98 -9.35
CA PHE A 364 18.81 -27.06 -8.35
C PHE A 364 17.46 -27.36 -7.68
N GLY A 365 16.34 -26.86 -8.23
CA GLY A 365 14.98 -27.11 -7.72
C GLY A 365 14.68 -26.40 -6.40
N ARG A 366 15.43 -25.36 -6.02
CA ARG A 366 15.16 -24.58 -4.82
C ARG A 366 14.16 -23.47 -5.11
N ASN A 367 13.05 -23.47 -4.37
CA ASN A 367 12.05 -22.41 -4.42
C ASN A 367 12.49 -21.25 -3.54
N VAL A 368 12.66 -20.06 -4.11
CA VAL A 368 13.02 -18.85 -3.38
C VAL A 368 12.00 -17.75 -3.67
N ALA A 369 11.43 -17.17 -2.63
CA ALA A 369 10.59 -16.00 -2.76
C ALA A 369 11.46 -14.76 -3.01
N PRO A 370 11.38 -14.10 -4.15
CA PRO A 370 12.20 -12.93 -4.45
C PRO A 370 11.96 -11.80 -3.44
N GLU A 371 10.74 -11.62 -2.97
CA GLU A 371 10.38 -10.58 -2.00
C GLU A 371 11.18 -10.71 -0.68
N TRP A 372 11.51 -11.91 -0.27
CA TRP A 372 12.32 -12.14 0.92
C TRP A 372 13.75 -11.62 0.74
N VAL A 373 14.37 -11.99 -0.37
CA VAL A 373 15.74 -11.58 -0.68
C VAL A 373 15.82 -10.08 -0.95
N GLU A 374 14.85 -9.55 -1.67
CA GLU A 374 14.76 -8.12 -1.97
C GLU A 374 14.54 -7.27 -0.71
N ALA A 375 13.76 -7.76 0.26
CA ALA A 375 13.61 -7.09 1.54
C ALA A 375 14.96 -6.99 2.29
N ALA A 376 15.74 -8.07 2.32
CA ALA A 376 17.07 -8.08 2.94
C ALA A 376 18.04 -7.11 2.23
N LEU A 377 17.97 -7.03 0.88
CA LEU A 377 18.77 -6.08 0.10
C LEU A 377 18.34 -4.63 0.34
N THR A 378 17.03 -4.35 0.26
CA THR A 378 16.52 -2.99 0.42
C THR A 378 16.57 -2.49 1.87
N ALA A 379 16.74 -3.36 2.86
CA ALA A 379 17.05 -2.96 4.23
C ALA A 379 18.41 -2.28 4.36
N GLN A 380 19.34 -2.53 3.42
CA GLN A 380 20.65 -1.90 3.43
C GLN A 380 20.55 -0.41 3.05
N PRO A 381 21.24 0.50 3.77
CA PRO A 381 21.18 1.95 3.50
C PRO A 381 21.54 2.35 2.09
N GLU A 382 22.45 1.61 1.46
CA GLU A 382 23.00 1.90 0.14
C GLU A 382 22.08 1.50 -1.02
N ILE A 383 21.05 0.68 -0.79
CA ILE A 383 20.20 0.11 -1.84
C ILE A 383 18.81 0.74 -1.80
N ALA A 384 18.44 1.46 -2.84
CA ALA A 384 17.12 2.08 -2.96
C ALA A 384 16.06 1.06 -3.38
N GLN A 385 16.35 0.26 -4.42
CA GLN A 385 15.45 -0.78 -4.93
C GLN A 385 16.25 -2.01 -5.33
N ALA A 386 15.59 -3.17 -5.26
CA ALA A 386 16.18 -4.44 -5.67
C ALA A 386 15.15 -5.31 -6.39
N VAL A 387 15.59 -6.03 -7.42
CA VAL A 387 14.81 -7.08 -8.08
C VAL A 387 15.69 -8.33 -8.18
N ALA A 388 15.30 -9.38 -7.48
CA ALA A 388 15.97 -10.67 -7.55
C ALA A 388 15.57 -11.42 -8.82
N VAL A 389 16.56 -12.02 -9.47
CA VAL A 389 16.42 -12.85 -10.68
C VAL A 389 17.19 -14.16 -10.50
N GLY A 390 16.81 -15.20 -11.24
CA GLY A 390 17.48 -16.49 -11.10
C GLY A 390 16.61 -17.69 -11.43
N GLU A 391 15.50 -17.46 -12.13
CA GLU A 391 14.65 -18.57 -12.63
C GLU A 391 15.45 -19.49 -13.52
N ALA A 392 15.44 -20.80 -13.20
CA ALA A 392 16.21 -21.85 -13.87
C ALA A 392 17.73 -21.61 -13.92
N LYS A 393 18.28 -20.74 -13.07
CA LYS A 393 19.72 -20.40 -12.99
C LYS A 393 20.40 -21.12 -11.82
N PRO A 394 21.73 -21.32 -11.87
CA PRO A 394 22.45 -22.03 -10.80
C PRO A 394 22.52 -21.29 -9.47
N TRP A 395 22.29 -19.97 -9.46
CA TRP A 395 22.24 -19.11 -8.28
C TRP A 395 21.31 -17.93 -8.51
N LEU A 396 21.07 -17.16 -7.47
CA LEU A 396 20.33 -15.91 -7.56
C LEU A 396 21.27 -14.74 -7.84
N SER A 397 20.77 -13.80 -8.61
CA SER A 397 21.40 -12.51 -8.91
C SER A 397 20.41 -11.38 -8.65
N ALA A 398 20.86 -10.12 -8.59
CA ALA A 398 19.99 -8.99 -8.37
C ALA A 398 20.25 -7.84 -9.33
N LEU A 399 19.20 -7.15 -9.73
CA LEU A 399 19.24 -5.81 -10.30
C LEU A 399 19.05 -4.83 -9.14
N LEU A 400 20.04 -3.94 -8.92
CA LEU A 400 20.08 -3.04 -7.78
C LEU A 400 20.04 -1.58 -8.22
N THR A 401 19.16 -0.81 -7.65
CA THR A 401 19.20 0.66 -7.76
C THR A 401 19.93 1.21 -6.55
N PRO A 402 21.12 1.81 -6.72
CA PRO A 402 21.85 2.41 -5.61
C PRO A 402 21.19 3.70 -5.12
N MET A 403 21.40 4.04 -3.85
CA MET A 403 21.12 5.38 -3.35
C MET A 403 22.07 6.39 -4.00
N PRO A 404 21.69 7.68 -4.14
CA PRO A 404 22.54 8.70 -4.72
C PRO A 404 23.91 8.79 -4.03
N GLY A 405 24.99 8.80 -4.84
CA GLY A 405 26.36 8.89 -4.34
C GLY A 405 26.99 7.58 -3.85
N VAL A 406 26.29 6.46 -3.94
CA VAL A 406 26.82 5.13 -3.56
C VAL A 406 27.63 4.55 -4.70
N ASP A 407 28.89 4.18 -4.41
CA ASP A 407 29.79 3.52 -5.37
C ASP A 407 29.64 1.98 -5.38
N ALA A 408 30.27 1.33 -6.33
CA ALA A 408 30.23 -0.12 -6.49
C ALA A 408 30.78 -0.88 -5.26
N ALA A 409 31.81 -0.36 -4.61
CA ALA A 409 32.39 -0.99 -3.44
C ALA A 409 31.44 -0.93 -2.21
N ALA A 410 30.69 0.15 -2.07
CA ALA A 410 29.65 0.28 -1.05
C ALA A 410 28.49 -0.67 -1.31
N LEU A 411 28.05 -0.80 -2.58
CA LEU A 411 27.03 -1.80 -2.96
C LEU A 411 27.49 -3.23 -2.68
N GLU A 412 28.74 -3.56 -2.97
CA GLU A 412 29.28 -4.90 -2.67
C GLU A 412 29.21 -5.21 -1.18
N ARG A 413 29.62 -4.26 -0.33
CA ARG A 413 29.50 -4.42 1.12
C ARG A 413 28.05 -4.55 1.58
N ALA A 414 27.14 -3.82 0.96
CA ALA A 414 25.70 -3.91 1.25
C ALA A 414 25.15 -5.29 0.88
N VAL A 415 25.48 -5.81 -0.30
CA VAL A 415 25.07 -7.18 -0.71
C VAL A 415 25.68 -8.24 0.21
N ALA A 416 26.95 -8.07 0.61
CA ALA A 416 27.59 -8.99 1.55
C ALA A 416 26.87 -9.02 2.92
N ARG A 417 26.46 -7.86 3.44
CA ARG A 417 25.68 -7.78 4.69
C ARG A 417 24.29 -8.44 4.52
N ALA A 418 23.57 -8.14 3.45
CA ALA A 418 22.29 -8.77 3.17
C ALA A 418 22.41 -10.30 3.06
N ASN A 419 23.48 -10.80 2.44
CA ASN A 419 23.75 -12.23 2.32
C ASN A 419 24.12 -12.93 3.64
N ALA A 420 24.58 -12.20 4.65
CA ALA A 420 25.00 -12.81 5.93
C ALA A 420 23.85 -13.56 6.63
N ASP A 421 22.65 -13.01 6.53
CA ASP A 421 21.45 -13.56 7.15
C ASP A 421 20.65 -14.50 6.23
N LEU A 422 21.10 -14.66 4.96
CA LEU A 422 20.44 -15.53 4.00
C LEU A 422 21.14 -16.90 3.92
N PRO A 423 20.36 -18.00 3.82
CA PRO A 423 20.92 -19.32 3.56
C PRO A 423 21.57 -19.38 2.18
N ASP A 424 22.54 -20.24 1.98
CA ASP A 424 23.39 -20.32 0.76
C ASP A 424 22.60 -20.35 -0.55
N TYR A 425 21.45 -21.02 -0.58
CA TYR A 425 20.63 -21.14 -1.79
C TYR A 425 19.85 -19.84 -2.13
N ALA A 426 19.75 -18.90 -1.19
CA ALA A 426 19.05 -17.63 -1.35
C ALA A 426 20.01 -16.42 -1.46
N ARG A 427 21.33 -16.65 -1.36
CA ARG A 427 22.34 -15.58 -1.46
C ARG A 427 22.50 -15.07 -2.89
N MET A 428 22.64 -13.76 -3.02
CA MET A 428 23.01 -13.11 -4.28
C MET A 428 24.48 -13.34 -4.55
N ARG A 429 24.81 -14.01 -5.68
CA ARG A 429 26.20 -14.22 -6.09
C ARG A 429 26.71 -13.20 -7.09
N SER A 430 25.80 -12.54 -7.79
CA SER A 430 26.13 -11.45 -8.71
C SER A 430 25.01 -10.40 -8.71
N TRP A 431 25.33 -9.19 -9.12
CA TRP A 431 24.39 -8.10 -9.19
C TRP A 431 24.76 -7.10 -10.27
N LEU A 432 23.79 -6.33 -10.73
CA LEU A 432 23.95 -5.29 -11.72
C LEU A 432 23.33 -3.98 -11.20
N PRO A 433 24.08 -2.86 -11.17
CA PRO A 433 23.48 -1.57 -10.88
C PRO A 433 22.63 -1.12 -12.07
N VAL A 434 21.42 -0.64 -11.77
CA VAL A 434 20.43 -0.21 -12.76
C VAL A 434 19.81 1.12 -12.38
N ALA A 435 19.19 1.79 -13.36
CA ALA A 435 18.40 2.99 -13.11
C ALA A 435 17.19 2.71 -12.22
N HIS A 436 16.68 3.76 -11.58
CA HIS A 436 15.53 3.68 -10.70
C HIS A 436 14.28 3.14 -11.45
N PHE A 437 13.58 2.18 -10.85
CA PHE A 437 12.33 1.65 -11.37
C PHE A 437 11.21 2.64 -11.03
N THR A 438 10.64 3.27 -12.04
CA THR A 438 9.59 4.29 -11.89
C THR A 438 8.34 3.91 -12.69
N LEU A 439 7.25 4.63 -12.41
CA LEU A 439 6.03 4.51 -13.22
C LEU A 439 6.27 5.01 -14.65
N GLU A 440 7.07 6.07 -14.80
CA GLU A 440 7.35 6.73 -16.10
C GLU A 440 8.13 5.82 -17.05
N ASN A 441 9.13 5.08 -16.53
CA ASN A 441 9.86 4.10 -17.35
C ASN A 441 9.15 2.75 -17.48
N GLY A 442 7.98 2.61 -16.87
CA GLY A 442 7.15 1.41 -16.96
C GLY A 442 7.61 0.24 -16.08
N PHE A 443 8.62 0.42 -15.22
CA PHE A 443 9.19 -0.64 -14.38
C PHE A 443 8.62 -0.70 -12.97
N ALA A 444 7.83 0.30 -12.55
CA ALA A 444 7.09 0.24 -11.31
C ALA A 444 5.58 0.34 -11.55
N THR A 445 4.82 -0.19 -10.62
CA THR A 445 3.37 0.03 -10.54
C THR A 445 3.08 1.38 -9.90
N GLY A 446 1.84 1.87 -9.98
CA GLY A 446 1.44 3.14 -9.36
C GLY A 446 1.66 3.21 -7.84
N ASN A 447 1.79 2.08 -7.16
CA ASN A 447 2.13 1.98 -5.73
C ASN A 447 3.59 1.59 -5.48
N GLY A 448 4.48 1.83 -6.46
CA GLY A 448 5.93 1.68 -6.32
C GLY A 448 6.47 0.25 -6.44
N ARG A 449 5.62 -0.78 -6.63
CA ARG A 449 6.09 -2.16 -6.74
C ARG A 449 6.75 -2.45 -8.08
N PRO A 450 7.90 -3.17 -8.11
CA PRO A 450 8.55 -3.55 -9.36
C PRO A 450 7.66 -4.40 -10.28
N ARG A 451 7.64 -4.06 -11.56
CA ARG A 451 6.99 -4.85 -12.61
C ARG A 451 7.98 -5.89 -13.15
N ARG A 452 8.10 -7.00 -12.42
CA ARG A 452 9.13 -8.04 -12.65
C ARG A 452 9.25 -8.49 -14.09
N GLU A 453 8.13 -8.79 -14.75
CA GLU A 453 8.12 -9.26 -16.14
C GLU A 453 8.69 -8.21 -17.09
N ALA A 454 8.31 -6.93 -16.94
CA ALA A 454 8.80 -5.83 -17.76
C ALA A 454 10.30 -5.59 -17.52
N ILE A 455 10.74 -5.63 -16.26
CA ILE A 455 12.14 -5.47 -15.87
C ILE A 455 12.97 -6.64 -16.42
N ALA A 456 12.54 -7.88 -16.22
CA ALA A 456 13.25 -9.08 -16.70
C ALA A 456 13.36 -9.09 -18.24
N ALA A 457 12.31 -8.68 -18.95
CA ALA A 457 12.34 -8.58 -20.40
C ALA A 457 13.31 -7.49 -20.89
N HIS A 458 13.30 -6.31 -20.24
CA HIS A 458 14.18 -5.20 -20.63
C HIS A 458 15.66 -5.52 -20.36
N TYR A 459 15.98 -6.12 -19.24
CA TYR A 459 17.35 -6.43 -18.84
C TYR A 459 17.79 -7.86 -19.21
N ALA A 460 17.05 -8.57 -20.10
CA ALA A 460 17.27 -9.99 -20.39
C ALA A 460 18.73 -10.30 -20.76
N ALA A 461 19.33 -9.54 -21.68
CA ALA A 461 20.73 -9.74 -22.10
C ALA A 461 21.73 -9.48 -20.96
N ALA A 462 21.49 -8.44 -20.15
CA ALA A 462 22.33 -8.11 -19.01
C ALA A 462 22.22 -9.17 -17.90
N ILE A 463 21.02 -9.67 -17.65
CA ILE A 463 20.78 -10.77 -16.72
C ILE A 463 21.53 -12.03 -17.16
N GLU A 464 21.47 -12.40 -18.45
CA GLU A 464 22.23 -13.55 -18.97
C GLU A 464 23.74 -13.40 -18.77
N SER A 465 24.30 -12.20 -18.93
CA SER A 465 25.72 -11.95 -18.72
C SER A 465 26.18 -12.21 -17.28
N LEU A 466 25.29 -12.04 -16.28
CA LEU A 466 25.59 -12.33 -14.87
C LEU A 466 25.88 -13.82 -14.61
N TYR A 467 25.47 -14.71 -15.51
CA TYR A 467 25.65 -16.16 -15.37
C TYR A 467 26.74 -16.72 -16.29
N GLN A 468 27.25 -15.93 -17.24
CA GLN A 468 28.29 -16.36 -18.19
C GLN A 468 29.72 -16.18 -17.63
N ASN A 469 29.93 -15.20 -16.76
CA ASN A 469 31.25 -14.92 -16.18
C ASN A 469 31.44 -15.68 -14.87
N LYS A 470 32.22 -16.75 -14.89
CA LYS A 470 32.56 -17.54 -13.70
C LYS A 470 33.47 -16.84 -12.67
N GLU A 471 34.06 -15.71 -12.99
CA GLU A 471 35.12 -15.07 -12.18
C GLU A 471 34.93 -13.57 -11.84
N SER A 472 33.92 -12.89 -12.34
CA SER A 472 33.72 -11.47 -12.01
C SER A 472 32.36 -11.21 -11.38
N SER A 473 32.39 -10.79 -10.15
CA SER A 473 31.21 -10.48 -9.33
C SER A 473 30.46 -9.21 -9.76
N HIS A 474 30.99 -8.40 -10.71
CA HIS A 474 30.37 -7.13 -11.08
C HIS A 474 30.52 -6.83 -12.58
N VAL A 475 29.43 -6.50 -13.26
CA VAL A 475 29.41 -5.87 -14.58
C VAL A 475 28.95 -4.42 -14.38
N ILE A 476 29.84 -3.47 -14.61
CA ILE A 476 29.49 -2.04 -14.66
C ILE A 476 29.10 -1.75 -16.12
N LEU A 477 27.85 -1.36 -16.36
CA LEU A 477 27.37 -0.82 -17.63
C LEU A 477 27.29 0.70 -17.55
#